data_846538a735e1ddbabc824da78cde4fbd
#
_entry.id   846538a735e1ddbabc824da78cde4fbd
#
_cell.length_a   1.000
_cell.length_b   1.000
_cell.length_c   1.000
_cell.angle_alpha   90.00
_cell.angle_beta   90.00
_cell.angle_gamma   90.00
#
_symmetry.space_group_name_H-M   'P 1'
#
loop_
_entity.id
_entity.type
_entity.pdbx_description
1 polymer ?
#
loop_
_entity_poly.entity_id
_entity_poly.type
_entity_poly.pdbx_seq_one_letter_code
_entity_poly.pdbx_strand_id
1 'polypeptide(L)'
;MAHARSITLTNEEVLYLQSLTRQRTIQAQVVDRAKMLLYKAQGASNSDIAERLDVNINTVKLCLSKFREGGVQRALFDDKRKGRPVEITDDAIAWIISIACQRPTDLGYAQELWTLKNLHQYIQNHAEEAGYSRLTTITKPMVQKVLNQSEIKPFKIKYYCEKRDPDFETKMHDVLVVYKQVEMQFDENGDIIVSTDSPMIHTISCDEKPGIQAIATTSDDLRPTEGNGCVYRDYEYKRLGTLSLIAGIDLLTGIAIPVVSETHKSSDFICLLKKLDEMYLEGDVIRIICDNHSAHKAKEVQNYLATKPEGRYVFVFIPKHASWLNLIECFFSKMAKQMLKGIRVKSKQELADRIYQYFDEINKEPVVFHWTYKLDEISEEEANPNMAS
;
A
#
# COMPACT_ATOMS: atom_id res chain seq x y z
N MET A 1 -19.79 68.83 -21.26
CA MET A 1 -19.38 67.78 -20.37
C MET A 1 -19.75 66.44 -21.01
N ALA A 2 -18.77 65.60 -21.37
CA ALA A 2 -19.05 64.31 -21.97
C ALA A 2 -19.69 63.40 -20.91
N HIS A 3 -20.93 62.98 -21.12
CA HIS A 3 -21.63 62.05 -20.24
C HIS A 3 -20.79 60.78 -20.09
N ALA A 4 -20.35 60.47 -18.86
CA ALA A 4 -19.68 59.29 -18.55
C ALA A 4 -20.59 58.09 -18.90
N ARG A 5 -20.24 57.29 -19.94
CA ARG A 5 -21.02 56.12 -20.36
C ARG A 5 -21.13 55.15 -19.17
N SER A 6 -22.35 55.04 -18.63
CA SER A 6 -22.67 54.04 -17.60
C SER A 6 -22.56 52.62 -18.18
N ILE A 7 -22.37 51.67 -17.34
CA ILE A 7 -22.49 50.22 -17.68
C ILE A 7 -23.82 49.72 -17.14
N THR A 8 -24.39 48.70 -17.78
CA THR A 8 -25.60 48.05 -17.31
C THR A 8 -25.22 46.68 -16.78
N LEU A 9 -25.60 46.39 -15.56
CA LEU A 9 -25.43 45.09 -14.91
C LEU A 9 -26.79 44.44 -14.71
N THR A 10 -26.87 43.13 -14.86
CA THR A 10 -28.07 42.37 -14.47
C THR A 10 -28.21 42.30 -12.97
N ASN A 11 -29.41 42.00 -12.47
CA ASN A 11 -29.62 41.81 -11.02
C ASN A 11 -28.73 40.69 -10.44
N GLU A 12 -28.51 39.60 -11.18
CA GLU A 12 -27.64 38.51 -10.80
C GLU A 12 -26.17 38.94 -10.71
N GLU A 13 -25.69 39.71 -11.69
CA GLU A 13 -24.34 40.28 -11.69
C GLU A 13 -24.10 41.21 -10.50
N VAL A 14 -25.09 42.04 -10.18
CA VAL A 14 -25.02 42.94 -9.00
C VAL A 14 -24.92 42.13 -7.72
N LEU A 15 -25.76 41.13 -7.53
CA LEU A 15 -25.71 40.27 -6.34
C LEU A 15 -24.38 39.51 -6.25
N TYR A 16 -23.90 38.99 -7.36
CA TYR A 16 -22.58 38.30 -7.42
C TYR A 16 -21.44 39.26 -7.05
N LEU A 17 -21.37 40.44 -7.66
CA LEU A 17 -20.33 41.43 -7.33
C LEU A 17 -20.39 41.87 -5.87
N GLN A 18 -21.59 42.08 -5.32
CA GLN A 18 -21.78 42.40 -3.89
C GLN A 18 -21.30 41.25 -2.98
N SER A 19 -21.55 40.00 -3.34
CA SER A 19 -21.07 38.85 -2.58
C SER A 19 -19.55 38.82 -2.50
N LEU A 20 -18.87 39.12 -3.63
CA LEU A 20 -17.39 39.18 -3.68
C LEU A 20 -16.82 40.28 -2.77
N THR A 21 -17.49 41.43 -2.69
CA THR A 21 -17.03 42.54 -1.83
C THR A 21 -17.13 42.24 -0.32
N ARG A 22 -17.88 41.23 0.08
CA ARG A 22 -18.05 40.79 1.48
C ARG A 22 -17.14 39.65 1.88
N GLN A 23 -16.52 38.96 0.92
CA GLN A 23 -15.64 37.82 1.18
C GLN A 23 -14.25 38.25 1.71
N ARG A 24 -13.81 37.65 2.81
CA ARG A 24 -12.52 37.98 3.44
C ARG A 24 -11.33 37.22 2.85
N THR A 25 -11.57 36.20 2.06
CA THR A 25 -10.51 35.27 1.54
C THR A 25 -10.18 35.51 0.07
N ILE A 26 -10.90 36.42 -0.60
CA ILE A 26 -10.68 36.73 -2.02
C ILE A 26 -9.53 37.72 -2.17
N GLN A 27 -8.84 37.69 -3.30
CA GLN A 27 -7.77 38.66 -3.60
C GLN A 27 -8.29 40.10 -3.60
N ALA A 28 -7.60 41.01 -2.92
CA ALA A 28 -7.97 42.41 -2.84
C ALA A 28 -8.26 43.08 -4.23
N GLN A 29 -7.44 42.72 -5.22
CA GLN A 29 -7.60 43.19 -6.59
C GLN A 29 -8.97 42.83 -7.21
N VAL A 30 -9.49 41.60 -6.89
CA VAL A 30 -10.82 41.19 -7.38
C VAL A 30 -11.92 41.97 -6.69
N VAL A 31 -11.77 42.24 -5.38
CA VAL A 31 -12.69 43.07 -4.62
C VAL A 31 -12.76 44.50 -5.18
N ASP A 32 -11.60 45.08 -5.46
CA ASP A 32 -11.54 46.43 -6.00
C ASP A 32 -12.17 46.52 -7.40
N ARG A 33 -11.90 45.54 -8.27
CA ARG A 33 -12.52 45.44 -9.58
C ARG A 33 -14.04 45.26 -9.49
N ALA A 34 -14.52 44.48 -8.54
CA ALA A 34 -15.95 44.34 -8.28
C ALA A 34 -16.59 45.68 -7.85
N LYS A 35 -15.94 46.41 -6.95
CA LYS A 35 -16.37 47.73 -6.53
C LYS A 35 -16.37 48.72 -7.71
N MET A 36 -15.35 48.71 -8.60
CA MET A 36 -15.29 49.53 -9.78
C MET A 36 -16.52 49.37 -10.68
N LEU A 37 -16.92 48.11 -10.92
CA LEU A 37 -18.11 47.80 -11.73
C LEU A 37 -19.40 48.27 -11.04
N LEU A 38 -19.54 48.01 -9.73
CA LEU A 38 -20.72 48.46 -8.98
C LEU A 38 -20.88 49.99 -8.96
N TYR A 39 -19.78 50.73 -8.67
CA TYR A 39 -19.82 52.19 -8.68
C TYR A 39 -20.10 52.74 -10.09
N LYS A 40 -19.55 52.09 -11.12
CA LYS A 40 -19.83 52.54 -12.51
C LYS A 40 -21.26 52.31 -12.92
N ALA A 41 -21.89 51.23 -12.51
CA ALA A 41 -23.31 50.93 -12.72
C ALA A 41 -24.21 51.97 -12.00
N GLN A 42 -23.74 52.50 -10.86
CA GLN A 42 -24.41 53.57 -10.12
C GLN A 42 -24.20 54.96 -10.73
N GLY A 43 -23.49 55.10 -11.85
CA GLY A 43 -23.27 56.34 -12.56
C GLY A 43 -22.03 57.13 -12.14
N ALA A 44 -21.18 56.61 -11.27
CA ALA A 44 -19.95 57.30 -10.83
C ALA A 44 -18.99 57.56 -12.00
N SER A 45 -18.30 58.70 -11.98
CA SER A 45 -17.25 58.97 -12.95
C SER A 45 -16.00 58.11 -12.72
N ASN A 46 -15.19 57.92 -13.76
CA ASN A 46 -13.94 57.12 -13.60
C ASN A 46 -12.96 57.80 -12.63
N SER A 47 -13.00 59.11 -12.50
CA SER A 47 -12.18 59.88 -11.55
C SER A 47 -12.64 59.64 -10.12
N ASP A 48 -13.96 59.71 -9.86
CA ASP A 48 -14.53 59.46 -8.54
C ASP A 48 -14.31 58.01 -8.08
N ILE A 49 -14.36 57.04 -9.01
CA ILE A 49 -14.06 55.63 -8.69
C ILE A 49 -12.59 55.45 -8.34
N ALA A 50 -11.69 56.09 -9.09
CA ALA A 50 -10.25 56.03 -8.84
C ALA A 50 -9.91 56.63 -7.47
N GLU A 51 -10.49 57.78 -7.13
CA GLU A 51 -10.30 58.42 -5.83
C GLU A 51 -10.86 57.59 -4.68
N ARG A 52 -12.09 57.06 -4.79
CA ARG A 52 -12.72 56.22 -3.75
C ARG A 52 -11.98 54.95 -3.43
N LEU A 53 -11.30 54.36 -4.41
CA LEU A 53 -10.58 53.09 -4.27
C LEU A 53 -9.09 53.26 -4.14
N ASP A 54 -8.58 54.49 -4.15
CA ASP A 54 -7.15 54.81 -4.12
C ASP A 54 -6.34 54.07 -5.21
N VAL A 55 -6.86 54.12 -6.46
CA VAL A 55 -6.23 53.45 -7.60
C VAL A 55 -6.01 54.42 -8.76
N ASN A 56 -5.08 54.08 -9.65
CA ASN A 56 -4.90 54.90 -10.85
C ASN A 56 -6.12 54.84 -11.78
N ILE A 57 -6.52 55.99 -12.35
CA ILE A 57 -7.65 56.07 -13.28
C ILE A 57 -7.52 55.15 -14.49
N ASN A 58 -6.28 54.82 -14.91
CA ASN A 58 -6.08 53.88 -16.00
C ASN A 58 -6.43 52.45 -15.59
N THR A 59 -6.29 52.08 -14.29
CA THR A 59 -6.74 50.79 -13.76
C THR A 59 -8.26 50.66 -13.86
N VAL A 60 -9.01 51.74 -13.55
CA VAL A 60 -10.46 51.77 -13.72
C VAL A 60 -10.84 51.64 -15.19
N LYS A 61 -10.19 52.42 -16.08
CA LYS A 61 -10.44 52.33 -17.54
C LYS A 61 -10.18 50.93 -18.08
N LEU A 62 -9.12 50.27 -17.65
CA LEU A 62 -8.76 48.90 -18.06
C LEU A 62 -9.80 47.88 -17.58
N CYS A 63 -10.25 47.99 -16.33
CA CYS A 63 -11.32 47.13 -15.79
C CYS A 63 -12.62 47.26 -16.61
N LEU A 64 -13.02 48.47 -16.90
CA LEU A 64 -14.22 48.77 -17.73
C LEU A 64 -14.08 48.34 -19.19
N SER A 65 -12.85 48.40 -19.76
CA SER A 65 -12.59 47.85 -21.11
C SER A 65 -12.78 46.34 -21.12
N LYS A 66 -12.17 45.63 -20.16
CA LYS A 66 -12.31 44.16 -20.00
C LYS A 66 -13.79 43.76 -19.80
N PHE A 67 -14.55 44.56 -19.04
CA PHE A 67 -15.98 44.31 -18.88
C PHE A 67 -16.75 44.40 -20.22
N ARG A 68 -16.45 45.39 -21.05
CA ARG A 68 -17.09 45.54 -22.36
C ARG A 68 -16.72 44.46 -23.36
N GLU A 69 -15.53 43.87 -23.22
CA GLU A 69 -15.01 42.84 -24.10
C GLU A 69 -15.51 41.44 -23.73
N GLY A 70 -15.76 41.17 -22.46
CA GLY A 70 -16.08 39.82 -22.01
C GLY A 70 -16.83 39.73 -20.68
N GLY A 71 -17.56 40.80 -20.31
CA GLY A 71 -18.43 40.78 -19.13
C GLY A 71 -17.70 40.77 -17.79
N VAL A 72 -18.45 40.43 -16.74
CA VAL A 72 -18.00 40.47 -15.35
C VAL A 72 -16.78 39.59 -15.13
N GLN A 73 -16.74 38.35 -15.63
CA GLN A 73 -15.66 37.39 -15.39
C GLN A 73 -14.33 37.91 -15.93
N ARG A 74 -14.31 38.44 -17.14
CA ARG A 74 -13.09 38.97 -17.76
C ARG A 74 -12.63 40.28 -17.08
N ALA A 75 -13.54 41.07 -16.53
CA ALA A 75 -13.18 42.24 -15.76
C ALA A 75 -12.55 41.94 -14.42
N LEU A 76 -13.03 40.88 -13.74
CA LEU A 76 -12.55 40.49 -12.41
C LEU A 76 -11.22 39.75 -12.43
N PHE A 77 -11.05 38.83 -13.39
CA PHE A 77 -9.91 37.94 -13.42
C PHE A 77 -8.97 38.26 -14.59
N ASP A 78 -7.69 38.18 -14.35
CA ASP A 78 -6.69 38.36 -15.40
C ASP A 78 -6.55 37.10 -16.24
N ASP A 79 -6.34 37.24 -17.54
CA ASP A 79 -5.99 36.13 -18.41
C ASP A 79 -4.69 35.50 -17.96
N LYS A 80 -4.58 34.17 -18.12
CA LYS A 80 -3.31 33.46 -17.86
C LYS A 80 -2.20 34.09 -18.68
N ARG A 81 -1.17 34.58 -18.03
CA ARG A 81 0.02 35.11 -18.71
C ARG A 81 0.58 34.03 -19.62
N LYS A 82 0.92 34.35 -20.84
CA LYS A 82 1.73 33.50 -21.72
C LYS A 82 3.07 33.32 -21.02
N GLY A 83 3.29 32.15 -20.41
CA GLY A 83 4.56 31.83 -19.79
C GLY A 83 5.70 31.80 -20.81
N ARG A 84 6.90 31.47 -20.35
CA ARG A 84 8.06 31.22 -21.22
C ARG A 84 7.64 30.14 -22.25
N PRO A 85 7.96 30.31 -23.53
CA PRO A 85 7.70 29.28 -24.55
C PRO A 85 8.22 27.92 -24.12
N VAL A 86 7.46 26.86 -24.42
CA VAL A 86 7.88 25.48 -24.15
C VAL A 86 9.10 25.19 -25.02
N GLU A 87 10.26 25.01 -24.39
CA GLU A 87 11.53 24.75 -25.10
C GLU A 87 11.69 23.28 -25.50
N ILE A 88 10.97 22.36 -24.87
CA ILE A 88 10.98 20.93 -25.14
C ILE A 88 9.63 20.57 -25.75
N THR A 89 9.65 20.06 -26.96
CA THR A 89 8.42 19.68 -27.69
C THR A 89 7.80 18.41 -27.12
N ASP A 90 6.52 18.19 -27.40
CA ASP A 90 5.81 16.97 -26.95
C ASP A 90 6.47 15.69 -27.53
N ASP A 91 6.98 15.74 -28.77
CA ASP A 91 7.72 14.63 -29.40
C ASP A 91 9.03 14.33 -28.65
N ALA A 92 9.74 15.36 -28.21
CA ALA A 92 10.94 15.19 -27.41
C ALA A 92 10.65 14.61 -26.03
N ILE A 93 9.52 14.99 -25.42
CA ILE A 93 9.01 14.39 -24.17
C ILE A 93 8.68 12.90 -24.41
N ALA A 94 7.95 12.59 -25.47
CA ALA A 94 7.60 11.22 -25.82
C ALA A 94 8.85 10.35 -26.03
N TRP A 95 9.89 10.88 -26.66
CA TRP A 95 11.15 10.18 -26.83
C TRP A 95 11.85 9.91 -25.49
N ILE A 96 11.94 10.90 -24.58
CA ILE A 96 12.48 10.70 -23.22
C ILE A 96 11.73 9.56 -22.51
N ILE A 97 10.40 9.55 -22.61
CA ILE A 97 9.56 8.52 -22.02
C ILE A 97 9.84 7.16 -22.64
N SER A 98 9.96 7.08 -23.96
CA SER A 98 10.25 5.82 -24.68
C SER A 98 11.57 5.20 -24.22
N ILE A 99 12.62 6.00 -24.04
CA ILE A 99 13.90 5.55 -23.51
C ILE A 99 13.77 5.10 -22.04
N ALA A 100 13.03 5.86 -21.23
CA ALA A 100 12.81 5.51 -19.83
C ALA A 100 12.06 4.19 -19.64
N CYS A 101 11.24 3.79 -20.60
CA CYS A 101 10.50 2.52 -20.60
C CYS A 101 11.31 1.32 -21.15
N GLN A 102 12.45 1.55 -21.79
CA GLN A 102 13.32 0.48 -22.25
C GLN A 102 14.23 -0.01 -21.14
N ARG A 103 14.68 -1.26 -21.23
CA ARG A 103 15.68 -1.77 -20.30
C ARG A 103 17.03 -1.14 -20.57
N PRO A 104 17.74 -0.67 -19.53
CA PRO A 104 19.12 -0.18 -19.73
C PRO A 104 20.05 -1.20 -20.41
N THR A 105 19.85 -2.51 -20.12
CA THR A 105 20.62 -3.61 -20.74
C THR A 105 20.49 -3.66 -22.26
N ASP A 106 19.32 -3.36 -22.81
CA ASP A 106 19.07 -3.35 -24.26
C ASP A 106 19.79 -2.17 -24.96
N LEU A 107 20.21 -1.20 -24.15
CA LEU A 107 20.92 0.02 -24.57
C LEU A 107 22.40 0.02 -24.13
N GLY A 108 22.95 -1.15 -23.80
CA GLY A 108 24.37 -1.35 -23.50
C GLY A 108 24.82 -1.06 -22.07
N TYR A 109 23.90 -0.90 -21.13
CA TYR A 109 24.22 -0.75 -19.70
C TYR A 109 24.14 -2.10 -18.98
N ALA A 110 24.97 -2.27 -17.94
CA ALA A 110 24.96 -3.50 -17.12
C ALA A 110 23.80 -3.59 -16.12
N GLN A 111 23.10 -2.50 -15.85
CA GLN A 111 22.03 -2.42 -14.83
C GLN A 111 20.66 -2.74 -15.41
N GLU A 112 19.81 -3.38 -14.60
CA GLU A 112 18.42 -3.71 -14.99
C GLU A 112 17.47 -2.51 -14.93
N LEU A 113 17.77 -1.50 -14.11
CA LEU A 113 16.95 -0.32 -13.90
C LEU A 113 17.72 0.95 -14.21
N TRP A 114 17.01 1.94 -14.74
CA TRP A 114 17.57 3.27 -14.89
C TRP A 114 17.84 3.93 -13.54
N THR A 115 19.05 4.46 -13.37
CA THR A 115 19.23 5.58 -12.42
C THR A 115 18.94 6.88 -13.16
N LEU A 116 18.46 7.89 -12.45
CA LEU A 116 18.21 9.20 -13.05
C LEU A 116 19.48 9.78 -13.70
N LYS A 117 20.65 9.46 -13.12
CA LYS A 117 21.96 9.90 -13.65
C LYS A 117 22.22 9.26 -15.03
N ASN A 118 22.07 7.94 -15.14
CA ASN A 118 22.40 7.21 -16.37
C ASN A 118 21.35 7.49 -17.46
N LEU A 119 20.08 7.58 -17.12
CA LEU A 119 19.03 7.99 -18.05
C LEU A 119 19.28 9.40 -18.62
N HIS A 120 19.58 10.35 -17.74
CA HIS A 120 19.93 11.72 -18.16
C HIS A 120 21.15 11.74 -19.09
N GLN A 121 22.20 11.01 -18.77
CA GLN A 121 23.42 10.95 -19.57
C GLN A 121 23.16 10.28 -20.93
N TYR A 122 22.36 9.21 -20.97
CA TYR A 122 21.94 8.56 -22.22
C TYR A 122 21.18 9.53 -23.12
N ILE A 123 20.19 10.24 -22.55
CA ILE A 123 19.41 11.23 -23.29
C ILE A 123 20.31 12.30 -23.90
N GLN A 124 21.22 12.88 -23.11
CA GLN A 124 22.13 13.91 -23.63
C GLN A 124 23.03 13.39 -24.79
N ASN A 125 23.55 12.18 -24.66
CA ASN A 125 24.49 11.62 -25.63
C ASN A 125 23.83 11.24 -26.95
N HIS A 126 22.53 10.83 -26.94
CA HIS A 126 21.84 10.32 -28.13
C HIS A 126 20.77 11.28 -28.68
N ALA A 127 20.59 12.42 -28.03
CA ALA A 127 19.55 13.39 -28.40
C ALA A 127 19.74 13.98 -29.80
N GLU A 128 20.96 14.20 -30.20
CA GLU A 128 21.29 14.79 -31.50
C GLU A 128 21.02 13.80 -32.66
N GLU A 129 21.43 12.55 -32.49
CA GLU A 129 21.15 11.46 -33.41
C GLU A 129 19.63 11.20 -33.57
N ALA A 130 18.90 11.37 -32.47
CA ALA A 130 17.46 11.22 -32.47
C ALA A 130 16.69 12.45 -32.99
N GLY A 131 17.39 13.51 -33.42
CA GLY A 131 16.80 14.74 -33.94
C GLY A 131 16.33 15.75 -32.89
N TYR A 132 16.72 15.57 -31.62
CA TYR A 132 16.31 16.43 -30.52
C TYR A 132 17.48 17.23 -29.91
N SER A 133 18.17 18.03 -30.77
CA SER A 133 19.37 18.79 -30.38
C SER A 133 19.22 19.61 -29.07
N ARG A 134 17.99 20.07 -28.76
CA ARG A 134 17.74 20.79 -27.52
C ARG A 134 17.93 19.93 -26.26
N LEU A 135 17.78 18.62 -26.34
CA LEU A 135 17.94 17.71 -25.23
C LEU A 135 19.41 17.42 -24.87
N THR A 136 20.38 17.78 -25.71
CA THR A 136 21.82 17.65 -25.40
C THR A 136 22.21 18.45 -24.17
N THR A 137 21.48 19.51 -23.87
CA THR A 137 21.68 20.39 -22.70
C THR A 137 20.61 20.24 -21.64
N ILE A 138 19.76 19.20 -21.73
CA ILE A 138 18.72 18.95 -20.72
C ILE A 138 19.36 18.72 -19.34
N THR A 139 18.69 19.15 -18.28
CA THR A 139 19.16 18.95 -16.90
C THR A 139 18.46 17.78 -16.24
N LYS A 140 19.09 17.14 -15.23
CA LYS A 140 18.48 16.06 -14.45
C LYS A 140 17.11 16.44 -13.85
N PRO A 141 16.94 17.65 -13.24
CA PRO A 141 15.64 18.05 -12.74
C PRO A 141 14.56 18.13 -13.80
N MET A 142 14.93 18.49 -15.05
CA MET A 142 13.97 18.51 -16.16
C MET A 142 13.56 17.10 -16.57
N VAL A 143 14.50 16.16 -16.68
CA VAL A 143 14.18 14.74 -16.92
C VAL A 143 13.27 14.20 -15.83
N GLN A 144 13.59 14.49 -14.54
CA GLN A 144 12.76 14.10 -13.40
C GLN A 144 11.35 14.70 -13.48
N LYS A 145 11.23 15.96 -13.93
CA LYS A 145 9.94 16.62 -14.11
C LYS A 145 9.09 15.92 -15.18
N VAL A 146 9.70 15.57 -16.32
CA VAL A 146 9.03 14.82 -17.40
C VAL A 146 8.53 13.47 -16.89
N LEU A 147 9.38 12.70 -16.20
CA LEU A 147 9.01 11.41 -15.64
C LEU A 147 7.87 11.52 -14.61
N ASN A 148 7.91 12.55 -13.75
CA ASN A 148 6.86 12.76 -12.75
C ASN A 148 5.51 13.15 -13.37
N GLN A 149 5.53 13.97 -14.41
CA GLN A 149 4.31 14.37 -15.14
C GLN A 149 3.65 13.19 -15.84
N SER A 150 4.44 12.21 -16.27
CA SER A 150 3.97 10.98 -16.92
C SER A 150 3.81 9.80 -15.95
N GLU A 151 4.00 10.02 -14.64
CA GLU A 151 3.94 9.00 -13.57
C GLU A 151 4.89 7.80 -13.78
N ILE A 152 5.93 7.96 -14.61
CA ILE A 152 6.89 6.91 -14.93
C ILE A 152 8.02 6.89 -13.90
N LYS A 153 8.30 5.71 -13.36
CA LYS A 153 9.33 5.48 -12.34
C LYS A 153 10.26 4.34 -12.75
N PRO A 154 11.16 4.55 -13.73
CA PRO A 154 11.99 3.49 -14.33
C PRO A 154 13.06 2.95 -13.35
N PHE A 155 13.19 3.55 -12.20
CA PHE A 155 14.07 3.16 -11.09
C PHE A 155 13.36 2.35 -10.00
N LYS A 156 12.05 2.05 -10.17
CA LYS A 156 11.25 1.37 -9.15
C LYS A 156 10.67 0.06 -9.66
N ILE A 157 10.97 -1.03 -8.96
CA ILE A 157 10.32 -2.33 -9.18
C ILE A 157 9.05 -2.40 -8.32
N LYS A 158 7.96 -2.81 -8.93
CA LYS A 158 6.79 -3.34 -8.24
C LYS A 158 6.64 -4.79 -8.66
N TYR A 159 6.65 -5.66 -7.67
CA TYR A 159 6.38 -7.07 -7.93
C TYR A 159 4.88 -7.27 -8.12
N TYR A 160 4.53 -8.07 -9.10
CA TYR A 160 3.18 -8.61 -9.28
C TYR A 160 3.27 -10.14 -9.34
N CYS A 161 2.20 -10.80 -8.91
CA CYS A 161 2.13 -12.24 -8.99
C CYS A 161 1.38 -12.63 -10.26
N GLU A 162 2.06 -13.30 -11.17
CA GLU A 162 1.42 -13.83 -12.37
C GLU A 162 0.59 -15.06 -11.99
N LYS A 163 -0.66 -15.11 -12.43
CA LYS A 163 -1.57 -16.24 -12.19
C LYS A 163 -1.08 -17.46 -12.98
N ARG A 164 -0.24 -18.28 -12.34
CA ARG A 164 0.32 -19.52 -12.94
C ARG A 164 -0.45 -20.79 -12.53
N ASP A 165 -1.39 -20.66 -11.61
CA ASP A 165 -2.28 -21.76 -11.22
C ASP A 165 -3.52 -21.71 -12.10
N PRO A 166 -3.81 -22.74 -12.93
CA PRO A 166 -4.99 -22.76 -13.78
C PRO A 166 -6.28 -22.70 -12.96
N ASP A 167 -6.27 -23.20 -11.72
CA ASP A 167 -7.41 -23.23 -10.82
C ASP A 167 -7.38 -22.09 -9.80
N PHE A 168 -6.68 -20.98 -10.12
CA PHE A 168 -6.42 -19.89 -9.18
C PHE A 168 -7.71 -19.32 -8.58
N GLU A 169 -8.68 -18.98 -9.43
CA GLU A 169 -9.94 -18.36 -8.99
C GLU A 169 -10.77 -19.32 -8.12
N THR A 170 -10.85 -20.60 -8.51
CA THR A 170 -11.56 -21.62 -7.74
C THR A 170 -10.95 -21.80 -6.35
N LYS A 171 -9.64 -22.01 -6.28
CA LYS A 171 -8.95 -22.19 -5.00
C LYS A 171 -9.00 -20.93 -4.13
N MET A 172 -8.92 -19.75 -4.75
CA MET A 172 -9.09 -18.48 -4.01
C MET A 172 -10.50 -18.40 -3.44
N HIS A 173 -11.52 -18.71 -4.24
CA HIS A 173 -12.91 -18.75 -3.79
C HIS A 173 -13.10 -19.72 -2.62
N ASP A 174 -12.57 -20.96 -2.73
CA ASP A 174 -12.65 -21.96 -1.65
C ASP A 174 -12.07 -21.44 -0.33
N VAL A 175 -10.91 -20.75 -0.39
CA VAL A 175 -10.29 -20.13 0.78
C VAL A 175 -11.15 -19.00 1.35
N LEU A 176 -11.73 -18.15 0.49
CA LEU A 176 -12.61 -17.07 0.92
C LEU A 176 -13.91 -17.59 1.57
N VAL A 177 -14.48 -18.66 1.02
CA VAL A 177 -15.61 -19.36 1.63
C VAL A 177 -15.26 -19.83 3.04
N VAL A 178 -14.09 -20.43 3.22
CA VAL A 178 -13.62 -20.86 4.56
C VAL A 178 -13.45 -19.66 5.52
N TYR A 179 -12.88 -18.54 5.07
CA TYR A 179 -12.79 -17.32 5.89
C TYR A 179 -14.18 -16.77 6.25
N LYS A 180 -15.13 -16.81 5.33
CA LYS A 180 -16.52 -16.43 5.60
C LYS A 180 -17.18 -17.35 6.63
N GLN A 181 -16.94 -18.65 6.54
CA GLN A 181 -17.41 -19.62 7.53
C GLN A 181 -16.81 -19.37 8.92
N VAL A 182 -15.54 -18.97 9.00
CA VAL A 182 -14.91 -18.56 10.28
C VAL A 182 -15.57 -17.30 10.84
N GLU A 183 -15.85 -16.30 9.98
CA GLU A 183 -16.54 -15.07 10.39
C GLU A 183 -17.93 -15.37 10.96
N MET A 184 -18.67 -16.29 10.33
CA MET A 184 -20.00 -16.70 10.79
C MET A 184 -20.01 -17.48 12.12
N GLN A 185 -18.83 -17.88 12.64
CA GLN A 185 -18.71 -18.52 13.95
C GLN A 185 -18.62 -17.50 15.11
N PHE A 186 -18.67 -16.20 14.81
CA PHE A 186 -18.73 -15.14 15.81
C PHE A 186 -20.13 -14.52 15.83
N ASP A 187 -20.59 -14.14 17.01
CA ASP A 187 -21.82 -13.37 17.18
C ASP A 187 -21.58 -11.86 16.93
N GLU A 188 -22.64 -11.06 17.07
CA GLU A 188 -22.59 -9.60 16.90
C GLU A 188 -21.66 -8.90 17.92
N ASN A 189 -21.32 -9.56 19.03
CA ASN A 189 -20.42 -9.06 20.06
C ASN A 189 -18.97 -9.49 19.82
N GLY A 190 -18.72 -10.40 18.85
CA GLY A 190 -17.43 -11.00 18.57
C GLY A 190 -17.10 -12.21 19.45
N ASP A 191 -18.12 -12.78 20.13
CA ASP A 191 -17.96 -14.02 20.89
C ASP A 191 -18.15 -15.25 20.00
N ILE A 192 -17.44 -16.34 20.30
CA ILE A 192 -17.53 -17.59 19.51
C ILE A 192 -18.86 -18.27 19.78
N ILE A 193 -19.60 -18.57 18.72
CA ILE A 193 -20.87 -19.34 18.79
C ILE A 193 -20.53 -20.82 18.98
N VAL A 194 -20.75 -21.33 20.17
CA VAL A 194 -20.54 -22.75 20.48
C VAL A 194 -21.82 -23.53 20.21
N SER A 195 -21.80 -24.47 19.26
CA SER A 195 -22.89 -25.41 19.03
C SER A 195 -22.70 -26.65 19.94
N THR A 196 -23.74 -27.01 20.68
CA THR A 196 -23.75 -28.24 21.51
C THR A 196 -24.05 -29.51 20.73
N ASP A 197 -24.62 -29.36 19.52
CA ASP A 197 -25.20 -30.46 18.75
C ASP A 197 -24.36 -30.90 17.53
N SER A 198 -23.23 -30.22 17.28
CA SER A 198 -22.36 -30.51 16.13
C SER A 198 -20.88 -30.42 16.53
N PRO A 199 -20.00 -31.25 15.92
CA PRO A 199 -18.55 -31.10 16.09
C PRO A 199 -18.08 -29.66 15.77
N MET A 200 -17.18 -29.14 16.58
CA MET A 200 -16.60 -27.81 16.32
C MET A 200 -15.58 -27.90 15.17
N ILE A 201 -15.55 -26.90 14.33
CA ILE A 201 -14.59 -26.80 13.22
C ILE A 201 -13.52 -25.77 13.60
N HIS A 202 -12.30 -26.26 13.91
CA HIS A 202 -11.14 -25.41 14.17
C HIS A 202 -10.41 -25.15 12.85
N THR A 203 -10.37 -23.90 12.42
CA THR A 203 -9.70 -23.51 11.18
C THR A 203 -8.31 -22.98 11.48
N ILE A 204 -7.29 -23.70 11.03
CA ILE A 204 -5.88 -23.41 11.29
C ILE A 204 -5.22 -22.87 10.03
N SER A 205 -4.76 -21.63 10.05
CA SER A 205 -3.86 -21.09 9.02
C SER A 205 -2.43 -21.55 9.32
N CYS A 206 -1.81 -22.29 8.41
CA CYS A 206 -0.53 -22.94 8.63
C CYS A 206 0.47 -22.62 7.52
N ASP A 207 1.75 -22.40 7.89
CA ASP A 207 2.86 -22.20 6.95
C ASP A 207 4.22 -22.46 7.61
N GLU A 208 5.29 -22.46 6.80
CA GLU A 208 6.66 -22.58 7.24
C GLU A 208 7.41 -21.24 7.15
N LYS A 209 8.26 -21.00 8.15
CA LYS A 209 9.27 -19.94 8.13
C LYS A 209 10.66 -20.55 8.23
N PRO A 210 11.25 -20.95 7.08
CA PRO A 210 12.57 -21.55 7.06
C PRO A 210 13.68 -20.52 7.28
N GLY A 211 14.88 -20.99 7.65
CA GLY A 211 16.10 -20.20 7.60
C GLY A 211 16.20 -19.07 8.63
N ILE A 212 15.57 -19.22 9.80
CA ILE A 212 15.71 -18.26 10.90
C ILE A 212 17.14 -18.37 11.42
N GLN A 213 17.93 -17.29 11.28
CA GLN A 213 19.36 -17.31 11.61
C GLN A 213 19.61 -17.15 13.10
N ALA A 214 20.38 -18.07 13.68
CA ALA A 214 20.98 -17.93 14.99
C ALA A 214 22.29 -17.14 14.85
N ILE A 215 22.32 -15.93 15.41
CA ILE A 215 23.43 -14.99 15.28
C ILE A 215 23.89 -14.59 16.67
N ALA A 216 25.21 -14.73 16.95
CA ALA A 216 25.84 -14.24 18.16
C ALA A 216 26.60 -12.94 17.92
N THR A 217 26.71 -12.11 18.96
CA THR A 217 27.64 -10.98 18.98
C THR A 217 29.07 -11.47 19.23
N THR A 218 30.04 -10.70 18.78
CA THR A 218 31.48 -10.92 19.08
C THR A 218 31.90 -10.18 20.35
N SER A 219 31.18 -9.12 20.70
CA SER A 219 31.36 -8.31 21.91
C SER A 219 30.00 -7.96 22.51
N ASP A 220 29.95 -7.58 23.78
CA ASP A 220 28.73 -7.15 24.44
C ASP A 220 28.20 -5.84 23.88
N ASP A 221 26.87 -5.72 23.83
CA ASP A 221 26.21 -4.47 23.42
C ASP A 221 26.48 -3.37 24.47
N LEU A 222 26.80 -2.15 23.99
CA LEU A 222 26.86 -0.98 24.83
C LEU A 222 25.44 -0.45 25.06
N ARG A 223 25.04 -0.38 26.32
CA ARG A 223 23.70 0.07 26.73
C ARG A 223 23.57 1.58 26.57
N PRO A 224 22.34 2.08 26.38
CA PRO A 224 22.08 3.52 26.40
C PRO A 224 22.52 4.16 27.71
N THR A 225 23.15 5.31 27.63
CA THR A 225 23.56 6.14 28.77
C THR A 225 23.18 7.59 28.51
N GLU A 226 23.30 8.47 29.53
CA GLU A 226 23.11 9.90 29.35
C GLU A 226 24.11 10.43 28.30
N GLY A 227 23.58 11.10 27.25
CA GLY A 227 24.35 11.54 26.08
C GLY A 227 24.53 10.50 24.98
N ASN A 228 24.09 9.26 25.17
CA ASN A 228 24.22 8.16 24.22
C ASN A 228 22.91 7.33 24.18
N GLY A 229 21.89 7.85 23.50
CA GLY A 229 20.51 7.37 23.57
C GLY A 229 20.23 6.03 22.85
N CYS A 230 21.24 5.37 22.25
CA CYS A 230 21.06 4.15 21.46
C CYS A 230 21.83 2.96 22.06
N VAL A 231 21.40 1.74 21.72
CA VAL A 231 22.22 0.54 21.92
C VAL A 231 23.25 0.48 20.81
N TYR A 232 24.54 0.46 21.17
CA TYR A 232 25.62 0.25 20.21
C TYR A 232 26.03 -1.20 20.23
N ARG A 233 26.08 -1.78 19.05
CA ARG A 233 26.41 -3.19 18.81
C ARG A 233 27.59 -3.26 17.86
N ASP A 234 28.50 -4.19 18.12
CA ASP A 234 29.56 -4.53 17.18
C ASP A 234 28.93 -4.97 15.84
N TYR A 235 29.48 -4.47 14.73
CA TYR A 235 29.02 -4.88 13.41
C TYR A 235 29.44 -6.32 13.07
N GLU A 236 30.48 -6.86 13.71
CA GLU A 236 30.84 -8.27 13.55
C GLU A 236 29.88 -9.18 14.29
N TYR A 237 29.67 -10.36 13.72
CA TYR A 237 28.78 -11.37 14.28
C TYR A 237 29.23 -12.78 13.90
N LYS A 238 28.86 -13.75 14.72
CA LYS A 238 29.06 -15.18 14.45
C LYS A 238 27.74 -15.82 14.03
N ARG A 239 27.77 -16.59 12.95
CA ARG A 239 26.63 -17.41 12.53
C ARG A 239 26.72 -18.78 13.24
N LEU A 240 25.65 -19.16 13.93
CA LEU A 240 25.54 -20.39 14.67
C LEU A 240 24.70 -21.45 13.94
N GLY A 241 24.19 -21.10 12.77
CA GLY A 241 23.31 -21.94 11.96
C GLY A 241 21.92 -21.35 11.83
N THR A 242 20.98 -22.17 11.35
CA THR A 242 19.59 -21.78 11.13
C THR A 242 18.63 -22.75 11.80
N LEU A 243 17.43 -22.27 12.10
CA LEU A 243 16.27 -23.06 12.48
C LEU A 243 15.12 -22.80 11.50
N SER A 244 14.21 -23.75 11.44
CA SER A 244 12.93 -23.64 10.74
C SER A 244 11.80 -23.64 11.76
N LEU A 245 10.76 -22.86 11.49
CA LEU A 245 9.54 -22.82 12.26
C LEU A 245 8.40 -23.24 11.36
N ILE A 246 7.64 -24.26 11.75
CA ILE A 246 6.30 -24.51 11.23
C ILE A 246 5.33 -24.01 12.29
N ALA A 247 4.33 -23.24 11.91
CA ALA A 247 3.34 -22.79 12.87
C ALA A 247 1.93 -22.84 12.28
N GLY A 248 0.95 -23.00 13.17
CA GLY A 248 -0.46 -22.85 12.89
C GLY A 248 -1.05 -21.75 13.76
N ILE A 249 -2.04 -21.02 13.24
CA ILE A 249 -2.86 -20.11 14.03
C ILE A 249 -4.30 -20.56 13.91
N ASP A 250 -4.94 -20.80 15.05
CA ASP A 250 -6.38 -21.01 15.11
C ASP A 250 -7.09 -19.66 14.86
N LEU A 251 -7.88 -19.61 13.79
CA LEU A 251 -8.55 -18.39 13.37
C LEU A 251 -9.74 -18.02 14.25
N LEU A 252 -10.23 -18.94 15.09
CA LEU A 252 -11.27 -18.64 16.06
C LEU A 252 -10.70 -18.04 17.36
N THR A 253 -9.66 -18.64 17.88
CA THR A 253 -9.12 -18.28 19.20
C THR A 253 -7.92 -17.35 19.11
N GLY A 254 -7.28 -17.25 17.95
CA GLY A 254 -6.02 -16.51 17.76
C GLY A 254 -4.82 -17.22 18.36
N ILE A 255 -4.97 -18.43 18.92
CA ILE A 255 -3.88 -19.19 19.51
C ILE A 255 -2.93 -19.68 18.42
N ALA A 256 -1.64 -19.46 18.63
CA ALA A 256 -0.58 -19.84 17.71
C ALA A 256 0.19 -21.05 18.25
N ILE A 257 0.41 -22.04 17.39
CA ILE A 257 1.01 -23.33 17.74
C ILE A 257 2.33 -23.50 16.98
N PRO A 258 3.51 -23.42 17.63
CA PRO A 258 4.81 -23.54 16.99
C PRO A 258 5.36 -24.96 17.00
N VAL A 259 6.12 -25.30 15.95
CA VAL A 259 7.07 -26.40 15.90
C VAL A 259 8.39 -25.86 15.39
N VAL A 260 9.41 -25.82 16.25
CA VAL A 260 10.77 -25.37 15.88
C VAL A 260 11.65 -26.60 15.64
N SER A 261 12.32 -26.60 14.50
CA SER A 261 13.21 -27.73 14.13
C SER A 261 14.43 -27.22 13.33
N GLU A 262 15.37 -28.11 13.01
CA GLU A 262 16.47 -27.78 12.10
C GLU A 262 16.08 -27.96 10.63
N THR A 263 14.95 -28.57 10.37
CA THR A 263 14.45 -28.90 9.03
C THR A 263 13.02 -28.38 8.85
N HIS A 264 12.45 -28.57 7.66
CA HIS A 264 11.04 -28.32 7.34
C HIS A 264 10.50 -29.48 6.50
N LYS A 265 10.66 -30.72 7.06
CA LYS A 265 10.25 -31.95 6.40
C LYS A 265 8.84 -32.36 6.82
N SER A 266 8.32 -33.39 6.16
CA SER A 266 7.04 -34.03 6.49
C SER A 266 6.95 -34.47 7.97
N SER A 267 8.07 -34.88 8.58
CA SER A 267 8.16 -35.23 10.01
C SER A 267 7.84 -34.05 10.92
N ASP A 268 8.29 -32.85 10.55
CA ASP A 268 8.06 -31.62 11.32
C ASP A 268 6.60 -31.18 11.21
N PHE A 269 6.01 -31.33 10.02
CA PHE A 269 4.59 -31.12 9.83
C PHE A 269 3.73 -32.11 10.63
N ILE A 270 4.11 -33.39 10.68
CA ILE A 270 3.44 -34.39 11.54
C ILE A 270 3.51 -33.99 13.02
N CYS A 271 4.62 -33.37 13.46
CA CYS A 271 4.71 -32.84 14.82
C CYS A 271 3.67 -31.73 15.09
N LEU A 272 3.40 -30.87 14.11
CA LEU A 272 2.31 -29.89 14.23
C LEU A 272 0.95 -30.57 14.31
N LEU A 273 0.67 -31.55 13.43
CA LEU A 273 -0.60 -32.30 13.47
C LEU A 273 -0.83 -32.98 14.81
N LYS A 274 0.23 -33.56 15.41
CA LYS A 274 0.14 -34.19 16.76
C LYS A 274 -0.22 -33.15 17.82
N LYS A 275 0.37 -31.96 17.80
CA LYS A 275 0.01 -30.88 18.73
C LYS A 275 -1.43 -30.43 18.57
N LEU A 276 -1.93 -30.37 17.34
CA LEU A 276 -3.35 -30.06 17.08
C LEU A 276 -4.28 -31.16 17.61
N ASP A 277 -3.90 -32.43 17.46
CA ASP A 277 -4.66 -33.56 18.04
C ASP A 277 -4.71 -33.54 19.56
N GLU A 278 -3.61 -33.11 20.21
CA GLU A 278 -3.56 -32.97 21.69
C GLU A 278 -4.38 -31.76 22.19
N MET A 279 -4.56 -30.75 21.34
CA MET A 279 -5.23 -29.50 21.71
C MET A 279 -6.73 -29.58 21.56
N TYR A 280 -7.24 -30.26 20.53
CA TYR A 280 -8.66 -30.27 20.17
C TYR A 280 -9.30 -31.65 20.44
N LEU A 281 -10.58 -31.63 20.84
CA LEU A 281 -11.34 -32.84 21.13
C LEU A 281 -11.36 -33.80 19.93
N GLU A 282 -11.35 -35.09 20.19
CA GLU A 282 -11.28 -36.13 19.15
C GLU A 282 -12.45 -36.08 18.15
N GLY A 283 -13.62 -35.62 18.61
CA GLY A 283 -14.81 -35.44 17.76
C GLY A 283 -14.83 -34.20 16.88
N ASP A 284 -13.95 -33.21 17.15
CA ASP A 284 -13.90 -31.97 16.38
C ASP A 284 -13.24 -32.13 15.01
N VAL A 285 -13.51 -31.21 14.10
CA VAL A 285 -12.87 -31.15 12.79
C VAL A 285 -11.74 -30.12 12.80
N ILE A 286 -10.55 -30.52 12.34
CA ILE A 286 -9.40 -29.64 12.16
C ILE A 286 -9.27 -29.31 10.67
N ARG A 287 -9.59 -28.09 10.29
CA ARG A 287 -9.45 -27.58 8.93
C ARG A 287 -8.13 -26.84 8.81
N ILE A 288 -7.27 -27.21 7.87
CA ILE A 288 -5.95 -26.60 7.69
C ILE A 288 -5.90 -25.86 6.37
N ILE A 289 -5.71 -24.56 6.43
CA ILE A 289 -5.38 -23.72 5.27
C ILE A 289 -3.85 -23.71 5.15
N CYS A 290 -3.33 -24.23 4.05
CA CYS A 290 -1.88 -24.28 3.80
C CYS A 290 -1.56 -24.17 2.31
N ASP A 291 -0.29 -23.99 1.98
CA ASP A 291 0.18 -24.03 0.61
C ASP A 291 0.27 -25.48 0.04
N ASN A 292 0.58 -25.56 -1.24
CA ASN A 292 0.73 -26.85 -1.93
C ASN A 292 2.13 -27.46 -1.76
N HIS A 293 2.83 -27.20 -0.65
CA HIS A 293 4.16 -27.76 -0.43
C HIS A 293 4.13 -29.29 -0.44
N SER A 294 5.16 -29.90 -1.04
CA SER A 294 5.21 -31.37 -1.20
C SER A 294 5.27 -32.11 0.14
N ALA A 295 5.78 -31.48 1.20
CA ALA A 295 5.83 -32.06 2.53
C ALA A 295 4.43 -32.36 3.10
N HIS A 296 3.42 -31.52 2.80
CA HIS A 296 2.03 -31.70 3.25
C HIS A 296 1.34 -32.91 2.59
N LYS A 297 1.80 -33.29 1.41
CA LYS A 297 1.25 -34.43 0.62
C LYS A 297 2.12 -35.68 0.68
N ALA A 298 3.18 -35.65 1.49
CA ALA A 298 4.11 -36.77 1.62
C ALA A 298 3.41 -38.03 2.11
N LYS A 299 3.91 -39.21 1.69
CA LYS A 299 3.36 -40.52 2.09
C LYS A 299 3.32 -40.70 3.61
N GLU A 300 4.29 -40.14 4.32
CA GLU A 300 4.36 -40.19 5.79
C GLU A 300 3.19 -39.44 6.43
N VAL A 301 2.85 -38.28 5.89
CA VAL A 301 1.69 -37.47 6.35
C VAL A 301 0.40 -38.23 6.05
N GLN A 302 0.25 -38.77 4.85
CA GLN A 302 -0.93 -39.58 4.50
C GLN A 302 -1.10 -40.80 5.41
N ASN A 303 0.00 -41.48 5.72
CA ASN A 303 -0.01 -42.59 6.68
C ASN A 303 -0.44 -42.15 8.08
N TYR A 304 0.02 -41.01 8.54
CA TYR A 304 -0.40 -40.46 9.84
C TYR A 304 -1.90 -40.10 9.81
N LEU A 305 -2.39 -39.42 8.77
CA LEU A 305 -3.79 -39.04 8.63
C LEU A 305 -4.70 -40.28 8.56
N ALA A 306 -4.27 -41.35 7.93
CA ALA A 306 -5.01 -42.63 7.87
C ALA A 306 -5.21 -43.29 9.24
N THR A 307 -4.45 -42.91 10.27
CA THR A 307 -4.65 -43.36 11.66
C THR A 307 -5.72 -42.59 12.41
N LYS A 308 -6.28 -41.53 11.83
CA LYS A 308 -7.28 -40.65 12.45
C LYS A 308 -8.69 -40.99 11.99
N PRO A 309 -9.72 -40.61 12.77
CA PRO A 309 -11.11 -40.74 12.33
C PRO A 309 -11.33 -40.06 10.98
N GLU A 310 -12.19 -40.63 10.16
CA GLU A 310 -12.59 -40.01 8.90
C GLU A 310 -13.20 -38.62 9.14
N GLY A 311 -12.80 -37.65 8.35
CA GLY A 311 -13.25 -36.27 8.49
C GLY A 311 -12.54 -35.45 9.58
N ARG A 312 -11.64 -36.05 10.40
CA ARG A 312 -10.88 -35.31 11.42
C ARG A 312 -10.08 -34.15 10.83
N TYR A 313 -9.46 -34.37 9.68
CA TYR A 313 -8.62 -33.36 9.01
C TYR A 313 -9.21 -33.00 7.63
N VAL A 314 -9.37 -31.70 7.39
CA VAL A 314 -9.80 -31.16 6.10
C VAL A 314 -8.76 -30.16 5.63
N PHE A 315 -8.16 -30.38 4.45
CA PHE A 315 -7.14 -29.51 3.90
C PHE A 315 -7.73 -28.55 2.85
N VAL A 316 -7.44 -27.28 2.98
CA VAL A 316 -7.78 -26.21 2.03
C VAL A 316 -6.49 -25.63 1.50
N PHE A 317 -6.19 -25.92 0.22
CA PHE A 317 -4.94 -25.50 -0.39
C PHE A 317 -5.10 -24.15 -1.07
N ILE A 318 -4.22 -23.19 -0.70
CA ILE A 318 -4.17 -21.90 -1.39
C ILE A 318 -3.63 -22.05 -2.82
N PRO A 319 -3.97 -21.14 -3.76
CA PRO A 319 -3.40 -21.14 -5.10
C PRO A 319 -1.87 -20.99 -5.08
N LYS A 320 -1.19 -21.50 -6.10
CA LYS A 320 0.27 -21.30 -6.25
C LYS A 320 0.58 -19.80 -6.32
N HIS A 321 1.64 -19.39 -5.64
CA HIS A 321 2.09 -17.99 -5.55
C HIS A 321 1.08 -17.03 -4.91
N ALA A 322 0.18 -17.54 -4.07
CA ALA A 322 -0.83 -16.75 -3.36
C ALA A 322 -0.66 -16.85 -1.83
N SER A 323 0.58 -16.87 -1.32
CA SER A 323 0.86 -16.90 0.13
C SER A 323 0.18 -15.75 0.88
N TRP A 324 -0.06 -14.63 0.21
CA TRP A 324 -0.81 -13.50 0.77
C TRP A 324 -2.25 -13.85 1.19
N LEU A 325 -2.84 -14.94 0.66
CA LEU A 325 -4.12 -15.49 1.11
C LEU A 325 -4.00 -16.25 2.44
N ASN A 326 -2.79 -16.54 2.93
CA ASN A 326 -2.57 -17.27 4.17
C ASN A 326 -2.35 -16.29 5.33
N LEU A 327 -3.29 -16.23 6.27
CA LEU A 327 -3.26 -15.26 7.39
C LEU A 327 -2.02 -15.41 8.29
N ILE A 328 -1.42 -16.58 8.38
CA ILE A 328 -0.21 -16.80 9.19
C ILE A 328 0.98 -15.97 8.69
N GLU A 329 1.00 -15.55 7.42
CA GLU A 329 2.04 -14.66 6.90
C GLU A 329 2.03 -13.29 7.59
N CYS A 330 0.85 -12.80 7.97
CA CYS A 330 0.71 -11.58 8.77
C CYS A 330 1.37 -11.77 10.15
N PHE A 331 1.16 -12.95 10.77
CA PHE A 331 1.77 -13.31 12.03
C PHE A 331 3.31 -13.41 11.91
N PHE A 332 3.82 -14.08 10.89
CA PHE A 332 5.27 -14.16 10.65
C PHE A 332 5.91 -12.79 10.40
N SER A 333 5.20 -11.89 9.74
CA SER A 333 5.65 -10.50 9.57
C SER A 333 5.72 -9.75 10.90
N LYS A 334 4.73 -9.94 11.79
CA LYS A 334 4.71 -9.37 13.15
C LYS A 334 5.87 -9.93 13.98
N MET A 335 6.03 -11.27 14.03
CA MET A 335 7.12 -11.96 14.71
C MET A 335 8.51 -11.47 14.23
N ALA A 336 8.69 -11.33 12.91
CA ALA A 336 9.96 -10.87 12.35
C ALA A 336 10.32 -9.46 12.84
N LYS A 337 9.35 -8.57 12.96
CA LYS A 337 9.55 -7.18 13.44
C LYS A 337 9.75 -7.10 14.94
N GLN A 338 9.00 -7.87 15.71
CA GLN A 338 8.97 -7.77 17.18
C GLN A 338 10.06 -8.58 17.87
N MET A 339 10.32 -9.80 17.37
CA MET A 339 11.18 -10.78 18.05
C MET A 339 12.49 -11.00 17.28
N LEU A 340 12.44 -11.23 15.95
CA LEU A 340 13.63 -11.60 15.20
C LEU A 340 14.49 -10.39 14.81
N LYS A 341 13.92 -9.20 14.69
CA LYS A 341 14.67 -7.99 14.36
C LYS A 341 15.71 -7.67 15.43
N GLY A 342 16.97 -7.78 15.05
CA GLY A 342 18.08 -7.49 15.95
C GLY A 342 18.35 -8.57 17.02
N ILE A 343 17.72 -9.75 16.92
CA ILE A 343 17.97 -10.84 17.86
C ILE A 343 19.45 -11.25 17.87
N ARG A 344 19.97 -11.55 19.04
CA ARG A 344 21.27 -12.17 19.25
C ARG A 344 21.11 -13.28 20.28
N VAL A 345 21.76 -14.42 20.00
CA VAL A 345 21.67 -15.65 20.79
C VAL A 345 23.04 -16.30 20.91
N LYS A 346 23.25 -17.09 21.94
CA LYS A 346 24.51 -17.79 22.19
C LYS A 346 24.53 -19.18 21.53
N SER A 347 23.35 -19.70 21.15
CA SER A 347 23.22 -21.03 20.53
C SER A 347 21.91 -21.10 19.70
N LYS A 348 21.80 -22.14 18.85
CA LYS A 348 20.55 -22.50 18.19
C LYS A 348 19.45 -22.86 19.19
N GLN A 349 19.83 -23.54 20.29
CA GLN A 349 18.89 -23.88 21.35
C GLN A 349 18.28 -22.64 22.00
N GLU A 350 19.08 -21.64 22.33
CA GLU A 350 18.57 -20.38 22.87
C GLU A 350 17.61 -19.69 21.87
N LEU A 351 17.88 -19.77 20.56
CA LEU A 351 16.96 -19.25 19.55
C LEU A 351 15.62 -19.99 19.59
N ALA A 352 15.65 -21.32 19.67
CA ALA A 352 14.45 -22.15 19.78
C ALA A 352 13.65 -21.80 21.05
N ASP A 353 14.32 -21.73 22.19
CA ASP A 353 13.69 -21.42 23.48
C ASP A 353 13.01 -20.03 23.44
N ARG A 354 13.66 -19.03 22.83
CA ARG A 354 13.11 -17.68 22.69
C ARG A 354 11.96 -17.63 21.69
N ILE A 355 11.96 -18.49 20.66
CA ILE A 355 10.80 -18.62 19.77
C ILE A 355 9.61 -19.19 20.56
N TYR A 356 9.79 -20.28 21.30
CA TYR A 356 8.71 -20.83 22.13
C TYR A 356 8.22 -19.83 23.17
N GLN A 357 9.11 -19.14 23.85
CA GLN A 357 8.76 -18.09 24.80
C GLN A 357 7.91 -16.98 24.15
N TYR A 358 8.27 -16.56 22.93
CA TYR A 358 7.47 -15.56 22.20
C TYR A 358 6.05 -16.06 21.92
N PHE A 359 5.89 -17.32 21.54
CA PHE A 359 4.56 -17.91 21.35
C PHE A 359 3.78 -18.00 22.66
N ASP A 360 4.43 -18.35 23.76
CA ASP A 360 3.80 -18.35 25.09
C ASP A 360 3.36 -16.95 25.52
N GLU A 361 4.15 -15.92 25.19
CA GLU A 361 3.81 -14.53 25.50
C GLU A 361 2.59 -14.05 24.71
N ILE A 362 2.52 -14.31 23.41
CA ILE A 362 1.38 -13.88 22.58
C ILE A 362 0.12 -14.69 22.85
N ASN A 363 0.25 -15.96 23.24
CA ASN A 363 -0.89 -16.81 23.58
C ASN A 363 -1.53 -16.47 24.94
N LYS A 364 -0.92 -15.60 25.77
CA LYS A 364 -1.56 -15.07 26.97
C LYS A 364 -2.70 -14.08 26.65
N GLU A 365 -2.54 -13.33 25.55
CA GLU A 365 -3.53 -12.40 25.01
C GLU A 365 -3.59 -12.59 23.48
N PRO A 366 -4.20 -13.70 23.04
CA PRO A 366 -4.20 -14.06 21.63
C PRO A 366 -5.00 -13.05 20.81
N VAL A 367 -4.53 -12.77 19.60
CA VAL A 367 -5.19 -11.83 18.68
C VAL A 367 -5.82 -12.61 17.54
N VAL A 368 -7.12 -12.51 17.42
CA VAL A 368 -7.86 -13.07 16.31
C VAL A 368 -7.59 -12.24 15.05
N PHE A 369 -7.19 -12.93 13.97
CA PHE A 369 -6.95 -12.30 12.68
C PHE A 369 -8.20 -12.44 11.81
N HIS A 370 -8.75 -11.31 11.35
CA HIS A 370 -9.90 -11.29 10.45
C HIS A 370 -9.45 -11.04 9.01
N TRP A 371 -10.00 -11.80 8.09
CA TRP A 371 -9.84 -11.58 6.66
C TRP A 371 -10.87 -10.54 6.18
N THR A 372 -10.46 -9.59 5.34
CA THR A 372 -11.36 -8.54 4.85
C THR A 372 -11.41 -8.41 3.33
N TYR A 373 -10.35 -8.86 2.63
CA TYR A 373 -10.26 -8.69 1.18
C TYR A 373 -11.25 -9.59 0.46
N LYS A 374 -12.18 -9.00 -0.29
CA LYS A 374 -13.22 -9.68 -1.08
C LYS A 374 -14.14 -10.62 -0.27
N LEU A 375 -14.22 -10.47 1.03
CA LEU A 375 -15.08 -11.32 1.85
C LEU A 375 -16.56 -10.99 1.69
N ASP A 376 -16.88 -9.76 1.35
CA ASP A 376 -18.20 -9.26 0.99
C ASP A 376 -18.70 -9.76 -0.36
N GLU A 377 -17.82 -10.28 -1.22
CA GLU A 377 -18.18 -10.97 -2.46
C GLU A 377 -18.72 -12.40 -2.21
N ILE A 378 -18.52 -12.99 -1.01
CA ILE A 378 -19.01 -14.30 -0.60
C ILE A 378 -20.30 -14.15 0.20
N SER A 379 -21.38 -14.75 -0.29
CA SER A 379 -22.67 -14.76 0.43
C SER A 379 -22.65 -15.74 1.62
N GLU A 380 -23.52 -15.50 2.60
CA GLU A 380 -23.71 -16.43 3.72
C GLU A 380 -24.29 -17.76 3.27
N GLU A 381 -25.10 -17.77 2.22
CA GLU A 381 -25.67 -18.98 1.62
C GLU A 381 -24.57 -19.86 1.01
N GLU A 382 -23.61 -19.27 0.28
CA GLU A 382 -22.45 -20.01 -0.27
C GLU A 382 -21.53 -20.55 0.84
N ALA A 383 -21.40 -19.82 1.95
CA ALA A 383 -20.58 -20.22 3.07
C ALA A 383 -21.27 -21.22 4.00
N ASN A 384 -22.57 -21.47 3.86
CA ASN A 384 -23.29 -22.38 4.75
C ASN A 384 -22.94 -23.85 4.45
N PRO A 385 -22.29 -24.58 5.38
CA PRO A 385 -21.86 -25.97 5.16
C PRO A 385 -23.04 -26.97 4.94
N ASN A 386 -24.26 -26.58 5.29
CA ASN A 386 -25.46 -27.41 5.15
C ASN A 386 -26.12 -27.26 3.77
N MET A 387 -25.70 -26.37 2.89
CA MET A 387 -26.20 -26.18 1.55
C MET A 387 -25.30 -26.75 0.43
N ALA A 388 -24.13 -27.22 0.75
CA ALA A 388 -23.24 -27.92 -0.18
C ALA A 388 -23.61 -29.41 -0.19
N SER A 389 -24.74 -29.73 -0.87
CA SER A 389 -25.18 -31.12 -1.15
C SER A 389 -24.83 -31.54 -2.58
#